data_d772966c8d5b834f447f80f54b5782ed
#
_entry.id   d772966c8d5b834f447f80f54b5782ed
#
_cell.length_a   1.000
_cell.length_b   1.000
_cell.length_c   1.000
_cell.angle_alpha   90.00
_cell.angle_beta   90.00
_cell.angle_gamma   90.00
#
_symmetry.space_group_name_H-M   'P 1'
#
loop_
_entity.id
_entity.type
_entity.pdbx_description
1 polymer ?
#
loop_
_entity_poly.entity_id
_entity_poly.type
_entity_poly.pdbx_seq_one_letter_code
_entity_poly.pdbx_strand_id
1 'polypeptide(L)'
;MAIFRRKRKFNKKKNKGRISVIGNVEYHKEMYSRILNCKRDFFVWLPAKYEEDASKRYPVLYMHDGQNLIDPKTSFAGKDWQVDETVTKLTNAFKMKEIIVVGIYNNNDRLEEYSDSVKGERYRKFLIEELKAFVDSRYRTLADNKNTAIMGSSMGGLASFLIAWNHPEVFSMAGCMSSSFYYNDDKVFKMLEEYSEPKKQIKFYIDHGEDGLLRGQKMFCKLSQMGYIIGTDIDYFYARGAEHNESEWAKRLDRPLLFFFGK
;
A
#
# COMPACT_ATOMS: atom_id res chain seq x y z
N MET A 1 19.72 -33.84 45.34
CA MET A 1 20.05 -32.62 44.56
C MET A 1 18.81 -32.22 43.77
N ALA A 2 18.02 -31.26 44.28
CA ALA A 2 16.73 -30.89 43.72
C ALA A 2 16.90 -29.64 42.83
N ILE A 3 16.56 -29.77 41.55
CA ILE A 3 16.65 -28.68 40.55
C ILE A 3 15.37 -27.88 40.63
N PHE A 4 15.47 -26.68 41.21
CA PHE A 4 14.37 -25.69 41.22
C PHE A 4 14.18 -25.09 39.80
N ARG A 5 13.10 -25.47 39.09
CA ARG A 5 12.61 -24.75 37.89
C ARG A 5 11.81 -23.51 38.33
N ARG A 6 12.40 -22.33 38.19
CA ARG A 6 11.69 -21.04 38.30
C ARG A 6 10.72 -20.89 37.12
N LYS A 7 9.42 -20.98 37.35
CA LYS A 7 8.37 -20.55 36.43
C LYS A 7 8.38 -19.01 36.38
N ARG A 8 8.82 -18.43 35.26
CA ARG A 8 8.60 -17.01 34.96
C ARG A 8 7.09 -16.79 34.75
N LYS A 9 6.45 -16.06 35.65
CA LYS A 9 5.10 -15.54 35.47
C LYS A 9 5.20 -14.43 34.40
N PHE A 10 4.69 -14.68 33.20
CA PHE A 10 4.41 -13.64 32.22
C PHE A 10 3.26 -12.78 32.76
N ASN A 11 3.56 -11.58 33.21
CA ASN A 11 2.58 -10.56 33.51
C ASN A 11 1.94 -10.14 32.16
N LYS A 12 0.77 -10.67 31.82
CA LYS A 12 -0.10 -10.13 30.78
C LYS A 12 -0.60 -8.76 31.28
N LYS A 13 0.16 -7.68 30.99
CA LYS A 13 -0.43 -6.34 30.95
C LYS A 13 -1.53 -6.41 29.88
N LYS A 14 -2.80 -6.33 30.29
CA LYS A 14 -3.93 -6.13 29.41
C LYS A 14 -3.69 -4.79 28.69
N ASN A 15 -3.13 -4.85 27.50
CA ASN A 15 -3.26 -3.75 26.55
C ASN A 15 -4.77 -3.58 26.35
N LYS A 16 -5.32 -2.45 26.75
CA LYS A 16 -6.63 -1.99 26.27
C LYS A 16 -6.43 -1.63 24.79
N GLY A 17 -6.29 -2.65 23.96
CA GLY A 17 -6.13 -2.53 22.52
C GLY A 17 -7.46 -2.13 21.89
N ARG A 18 -7.38 -1.38 20.85
CA ARG A 18 -8.42 -1.05 19.87
C ARG A 18 -9.44 -2.20 19.75
N ILE A 19 -10.72 -1.89 19.92
CA ILE A 19 -11.76 -2.92 20.12
C ILE A 19 -12.39 -3.37 18.80
N SER A 20 -12.26 -2.63 17.69
CA SER A 20 -12.83 -3.03 16.39
C SER A 20 -12.24 -2.23 15.23
N VAL A 21 -12.23 -2.85 14.06
CA VAL A 21 -12.04 -2.20 12.77
C VAL A 21 -13.19 -1.21 12.52
N ILE A 22 -12.88 0.00 12.05
CA ILE A 22 -13.89 1.03 11.76
C ILE A 22 -14.38 0.87 10.31
N GLY A 23 -15.70 0.92 10.11
CA GLY A 23 -16.32 0.80 8.79
C GLY A 23 -16.69 -0.63 8.41
N ASN A 24 -17.08 -0.83 7.16
CA ASN A 24 -17.54 -2.11 6.62
C ASN A 24 -16.38 -2.82 5.92
N VAL A 25 -16.05 -4.03 6.38
CA VAL A 25 -14.96 -4.84 5.80
C VAL A 25 -15.49 -6.17 5.34
N GLU A 26 -15.25 -6.50 4.08
CA GLU A 26 -15.50 -7.82 3.53
C GLU A 26 -14.16 -8.56 3.37
N TYR A 27 -14.01 -9.69 4.06
CA TYR A 27 -12.82 -10.54 3.97
C TYR A 27 -13.04 -11.62 2.92
N HIS A 28 -12.15 -11.67 1.94
CA HIS A 28 -12.10 -12.70 0.90
C HIS A 28 -10.93 -13.62 1.19
N LYS A 29 -11.24 -14.82 1.66
CA LYS A 29 -10.25 -15.84 1.97
C LYS A 29 -10.12 -16.84 0.83
N GLU A 30 -8.88 -17.31 0.62
CA GLU A 30 -8.56 -18.40 -0.27
C GLU A 30 -9.04 -18.21 -1.73
N MET A 31 -9.08 -16.96 -2.23
CA MET A 31 -9.31 -16.72 -3.65
C MET A 31 -8.20 -17.41 -4.45
N TYR A 32 -8.58 -18.39 -5.26
CA TYR A 32 -7.60 -19.09 -6.09
C TYR A 32 -7.23 -18.25 -7.31
N SER A 33 -5.94 -17.95 -7.42
CA SER A 33 -5.36 -17.30 -8.59
C SER A 33 -4.80 -18.35 -9.56
N ARG A 34 -5.26 -18.33 -10.79
CA ARG A 34 -4.73 -19.18 -11.86
C ARG A 34 -3.33 -18.70 -12.28
N ILE A 35 -3.10 -17.39 -12.28
CA ILE A 35 -1.83 -16.77 -12.66
C ILE A 35 -0.74 -17.12 -11.68
N LEU A 36 -1.03 -17.01 -10.36
CA LEU A 36 -0.07 -17.33 -9.30
C LEU A 36 -0.02 -18.81 -8.97
N ASN A 37 -1.03 -19.59 -9.40
CA ASN A 37 -1.25 -20.99 -9.04
C ASN A 37 -1.24 -21.21 -7.50
N CYS A 38 -1.84 -20.28 -6.76
CA CYS A 38 -1.98 -20.36 -5.31
C CYS A 38 -3.23 -19.62 -4.82
N LYS A 39 -3.58 -19.80 -3.57
CA LYS A 39 -4.65 -19.04 -2.91
C LYS A 39 -4.13 -17.73 -2.38
N ARG A 40 -4.96 -16.68 -2.44
CA ARG A 40 -4.65 -15.36 -1.95
C ARG A 40 -5.79 -14.80 -1.11
N ASP A 41 -5.46 -14.32 0.08
CA ASP A 41 -6.38 -13.57 0.93
C ASP A 41 -6.32 -12.08 0.62
N PHE A 42 -7.44 -11.41 0.71
CA PHE A 42 -7.55 -9.97 0.67
C PHE A 42 -8.80 -9.51 1.42
N PHE A 43 -8.88 -8.24 1.70
CA PHE A 43 -10.11 -7.63 2.19
C PHE A 43 -10.49 -6.44 1.32
N VAL A 44 -11.77 -6.08 1.36
CA VAL A 44 -12.30 -4.85 0.80
C VAL A 44 -12.94 -4.05 1.93
N TRP A 45 -12.38 -2.87 2.21
CA TRP A 45 -12.95 -1.91 3.14
C TRP A 45 -13.78 -0.91 2.36
N LEU A 46 -15.01 -0.70 2.82
CA LEU A 46 -16.01 0.14 2.18
C LEU A 46 -16.27 1.39 3.03
N PRO A 47 -16.51 2.57 2.41
CA PRO A 47 -16.90 3.77 3.13
C PRO A 47 -18.16 3.55 3.97
N ALA A 48 -18.28 4.25 5.11
CA ALA A 48 -19.41 4.09 6.02
C ALA A 48 -20.77 4.31 5.34
N LYS A 49 -20.83 5.19 4.34
CA LYS A 49 -22.03 5.52 3.58
C LYS A 49 -22.18 4.75 2.27
N TYR A 50 -21.44 3.66 2.12
CA TYR A 50 -21.45 2.89 0.87
C TYR A 50 -22.87 2.46 0.50
N GLU A 51 -23.70 2.00 1.42
CA GLU A 51 -25.04 1.50 1.15
C GLU A 51 -26.13 2.61 1.03
N GLU A 52 -25.79 3.87 1.38
CA GLU A 52 -26.78 4.97 1.34
C GLU A 52 -27.11 5.44 -0.09
N ASP A 53 -26.18 5.27 -1.04
CA ASP A 53 -26.35 5.68 -2.45
C ASP A 53 -25.84 4.61 -3.40
N ALA A 54 -26.75 3.83 -3.99
CA ALA A 54 -26.44 2.75 -4.91
C ALA A 54 -25.88 3.25 -6.27
N SER A 55 -26.07 4.53 -6.61
CA SER A 55 -25.57 5.12 -7.85
C SER A 55 -24.13 5.60 -7.73
N LYS A 56 -23.65 5.87 -6.53
CA LYS A 56 -22.31 6.42 -6.27
C LYS A 56 -21.23 5.39 -6.52
N ARG A 57 -20.17 5.82 -7.21
CA ARG A 57 -18.96 5.05 -7.45
C ARG A 57 -17.77 5.72 -6.77
N TYR A 58 -16.77 4.92 -6.44
CA TYR A 58 -15.67 5.31 -5.57
C TYR A 58 -14.31 5.04 -6.23
N PRO A 59 -13.33 5.94 -6.08
CA PRO A 59 -11.92 5.63 -6.35
C PRO A 59 -11.47 4.45 -5.49
N VAL A 60 -10.45 3.72 -5.96
CA VAL A 60 -9.93 2.52 -5.28
C VAL A 60 -8.47 2.69 -4.95
N LEU A 61 -8.12 2.38 -3.71
CA LEU A 61 -6.74 2.24 -3.23
C LEU A 61 -6.43 0.77 -2.98
N TYR A 62 -5.54 0.19 -3.77
CA TYR A 62 -4.97 -1.13 -3.51
C TYR A 62 -3.74 -0.99 -2.61
N MET A 63 -3.66 -1.79 -1.55
CA MET A 63 -2.55 -1.74 -0.60
C MET A 63 -1.93 -3.11 -0.40
N HIS A 64 -0.62 -3.15 -0.49
CA HIS A 64 0.18 -4.34 -0.18
C HIS A 64 0.20 -4.63 1.33
N ASP A 65 0.53 -5.88 1.68
CA ASP A 65 0.67 -6.33 3.06
C ASP A 65 -0.62 -6.15 3.88
N GLY A 66 -1.75 -6.57 3.31
CA GLY A 66 -3.11 -6.37 3.80
C GLY A 66 -3.31 -6.75 5.27
N GLN A 67 -2.58 -7.76 5.77
CA GLN A 67 -2.64 -8.18 7.16
C GLN A 67 -2.18 -7.11 8.16
N ASN A 68 -1.42 -6.09 7.70
CA ASN A 68 -0.86 -5.04 8.56
C ASN A 68 -1.69 -3.73 8.56
N LEU A 69 -2.80 -3.65 7.84
CA LEU A 69 -3.40 -2.37 7.49
C LEU A 69 -4.46 -1.87 8.47
N ILE A 70 -5.31 -2.77 9.01
CA ILE A 70 -6.54 -2.38 9.74
C ILE A 70 -6.74 -3.11 11.08
N ASP A 71 -6.01 -4.18 11.36
CA ASP A 71 -6.16 -4.94 12.61
C ASP A 71 -4.79 -5.30 13.21
N PRO A 72 -4.46 -4.79 14.42
CA PRO A 72 -3.21 -5.09 15.07
C PRO A 72 -3.04 -6.57 15.43
N LYS A 73 -4.12 -7.36 15.44
CA LYS A 73 -4.05 -8.81 15.73
C LYS A 73 -3.50 -9.61 14.56
N THR A 74 -3.70 -9.14 13.33
CA THR A 74 -3.18 -9.76 12.12
C THR A 74 -1.83 -9.19 11.71
N SER A 75 -1.49 -8.00 12.20
CA SER A 75 -0.26 -7.31 11.87
C SER A 75 0.97 -8.02 12.43
N PHE A 76 2.03 -8.09 11.61
CA PHE A 76 3.31 -8.71 11.94
C PHE A 76 3.94 -8.17 13.22
N ALA A 77 3.89 -6.84 13.42
CA ALA A 77 4.47 -6.18 14.59
C ALA A 77 3.46 -5.97 15.75
N GLY A 78 2.24 -6.48 15.65
CA GLY A 78 1.17 -6.25 16.63
C GLY A 78 0.69 -4.79 16.66
N LYS A 79 0.98 -4.03 15.61
CA LYS A 79 0.51 -2.68 15.33
C LYS A 79 0.18 -2.59 13.86
N ASP A 80 -0.90 -1.94 13.53
CA ASP A 80 -1.38 -1.76 12.16
C ASP A 80 -1.18 -0.32 11.68
N TRP A 81 -1.45 -0.11 10.40
CA TRP A 81 -1.31 1.20 9.76
C TRP A 81 -2.47 2.16 10.07
N GLN A 82 -3.52 1.70 10.73
CA GLN A 82 -4.72 2.47 11.02
C GLN A 82 -5.33 3.11 9.76
N VAL A 83 -5.42 2.31 8.69
CA VAL A 83 -5.94 2.79 7.40
C VAL A 83 -7.39 3.19 7.51
N ASP A 84 -8.21 2.36 8.15
CA ASP A 84 -9.64 2.59 8.34
C ASP A 84 -9.93 3.83 9.20
N GLU A 85 -9.14 4.08 10.27
CA GLU A 85 -9.29 5.31 11.06
C GLU A 85 -8.86 6.53 10.26
N THR A 86 -7.73 6.45 9.56
CA THR A 86 -7.18 7.60 8.85
C THR A 86 -8.09 8.01 7.70
N VAL A 87 -8.56 7.04 6.89
CA VAL A 87 -9.52 7.30 5.81
C VAL A 87 -10.83 7.86 6.37
N THR A 88 -11.39 7.25 7.42
CA THR A 88 -12.62 7.72 8.06
C THR A 88 -12.47 9.14 8.60
N LYS A 89 -11.38 9.45 9.29
CA LYS A 89 -11.09 10.79 9.84
C LYS A 89 -11.01 11.84 8.73
N LEU A 90 -10.28 11.57 7.65
CA LEU A 90 -10.10 12.52 6.56
C LEU A 90 -11.39 12.74 5.78
N THR A 91 -12.17 11.69 5.57
CA THR A 91 -13.46 11.73 4.88
C THR A 91 -14.49 12.51 5.68
N ASN A 92 -14.61 12.24 6.98
CA ASN A 92 -15.53 12.95 7.88
C ASN A 92 -15.15 14.44 8.05
N ALA A 93 -13.87 14.76 7.91
CA ALA A 93 -13.39 16.15 7.88
C ALA A 93 -13.52 16.82 6.51
N PHE A 94 -14.13 16.16 5.52
CA PHE A 94 -14.29 16.64 4.13
C PHE A 94 -12.97 16.99 3.42
N LYS A 95 -11.84 16.46 3.88
CA LYS A 95 -10.50 16.72 3.31
C LYS A 95 -10.18 15.84 2.12
N MET A 96 -10.81 14.67 2.01
CA MET A 96 -10.62 13.74 0.89
C MET A 96 -11.95 13.15 0.40
N LYS A 97 -11.91 12.58 -0.80
CA LYS A 97 -13.02 11.78 -1.34
C LYS A 97 -13.20 10.50 -0.52
N GLU A 98 -14.41 9.96 -0.50
CA GLU A 98 -14.63 8.60 -0.03
C GLU A 98 -14.01 7.62 -1.05
N ILE A 99 -13.30 6.61 -0.56
CA ILE A 99 -12.61 5.61 -1.37
C ILE A 99 -12.95 4.20 -0.91
N ILE A 100 -12.76 3.22 -1.77
CA ILE A 100 -12.67 1.79 -1.42
C ILE A 100 -11.20 1.47 -1.17
N VAL A 101 -10.89 0.68 -0.14
CA VAL A 101 -9.54 0.17 0.09
C VAL A 101 -9.52 -1.35 -0.07
N VAL A 102 -8.59 -1.85 -0.88
CA VAL A 102 -8.36 -3.28 -1.09
C VAL A 102 -7.02 -3.65 -0.47
N GLY A 103 -7.04 -4.38 0.64
CA GLY A 103 -5.83 -4.83 1.33
C GLY A 103 -5.44 -6.25 0.91
N ILE A 104 -4.31 -6.39 0.22
CA ILE A 104 -3.85 -7.65 -0.38
C ILE A 104 -2.85 -8.31 0.57
N TYR A 105 -3.17 -9.50 1.07
CA TYR A 105 -2.28 -10.22 1.98
C TYR A 105 -1.07 -10.76 1.22
N ASN A 106 0.10 -10.62 1.80
CA ASN A 106 1.29 -11.29 1.30
C ASN A 106 1.33 -12.77 1.68
N ASN A 107 2.26 -13.49 1.11
CA ASN A 107 2.61 -14.86 1.45
C ASN A 107 4.13 -15.04 1.56
N ASN A 108 4.62 -16.26 1.61
CA ASN A 108 6.05 -16.57 1.73
C ASN A 108 6.88 -16.10 0.52
N ASP A 109 6.25 -15.91 -0.64
CA ASP A 109 6.92 -15.43 -1.87
C ASP A 109 7.01 -13.89 -1.95
N ARG A 110 6.66 -13.17 -0.86
CA ARG A 110 6.56 -11.70 -0.82
C ARG A 110 7.74 -10.98 -1.47
N LEU A 111 8.97 -11.39 -1.17
CA LEU A 111 10.16 -10.71 -1.70
C LEU A 111 10.27 -10.82 -3.22
N GLU A 112 9.96 -11.98 -3.78
CA GLU A 112 10.00 -12.21 -5.21
C GLU A 112 8.79 -11.57 -5.91
N GLU A 113 7.59 -11.71 -5.37
CA GLU A 113 6.37 -11.11 -5.90
C GLU A 113 6.42 -9.57 -5.92
N TYR A 114 7.10 -8.95 -4.94
CA TYR A 114 7.22 -7.50 -4.83
C TYR A 114 8.44 -6.92 -5.56
N SER A 115 9.18 -7.74 -6.26
CA SER A 115 10.38 -7.33 -7.00
C SER A 115 10.17 -7.36 -8.52
N ASP A 116 11.19 -6.90 -9.24
CA ASP A 116 11.29 -7.05 -10.70
C ASP A 116 11.88 -8.42 -11.05
N SER A 117 11.04 -9.44 -10.87
CA SER A 117 11.32 -10.86 -11.11
C SER A 117 10.19 -11.50 -11.93
N VAL A 118 10.39 -12.75 -12.36
CA VAL A 118 9.34 -13.54 -13.04
C VAL A 118 8.10 -13.71 -12.15
N LYS A 119 8.26 -13.95 -10.83
CA LYS A 119 7.14 -14.01 -9.90
C LYS A 119 6.49 -12.63 -9.72
N GLY A 120 7.28 -11.56 -9.70
CA GLY A 120 6.79 -10.19 -9.65
C GLY A 120 5.95 -9.82 -10.89
N GLU A 121 6.34 -10.29 -12.09
CA GLU A 121 5.52 -10.12 -13.28
C GLU A 121 4.18 -10.86 -13.17
N ARG A 122 4.18 -12.11 -12.68
CA ARG A 122 2.95 -12.86 -12.43
C ARG A 122 2.09 -12.18 -11.38
N TYR A 123 2.68 -11.62 -10.33
CA TYR A 123 1.95 -10.87 -9.30
C TYR A 123 1.28 -9.61 -9.87
N ARG A 124 1.95 -8.85 -10.73
CA ARG A 124 1.37 -7.71 -11.46
C ARG A 124 0.17 -8.14 -12.32
N LYS A 125 0.33 -9.22 -13.09
CA LYS A 125 -0.78 -9.79 -13.90
C LYS A 125 -1.95 -10.24 -13.02
N PHE A 126 -1.70 -10.91 -11.90
CA PHE A 126 -2.75 -11.28 -10.94
C PHE A 126 -3.53 -10.06 -10.45
N LEU A 127 -2.82 -9.00 -10.05
CA LEU A 127 -3.46 -7.76 -9.58
C LEU A 127 -4.39 -7.15 -10.62
N ILE A 128 -3.97 -7.16 -11.88
CA ILE A 128 -4.69 -6.51 -12.98
C ILE A 128 -5.82 -7.39 -13.51
N GLU A 129 -5.50 -8.62 -13.86
CA GLU A 129 -6.39 -9.50 -14.64
C GLU A 129 -7.37 -10.29 -13.75
N GLU A 130 -7.01 -10.57 -12.50
CA GLU A 130 -7.85 -11.34 -11.59
C GLU A 130 -8.41 -10.48 -10.46
N LEU A 131 -7.56 -9.85 -9.63
CA LEU A 131 -8.03 -9.15 -8.44
C LEU A 131 -8.81 -7.88 -8.78
N LYS A 132 -8.25 -7.01 -9.63
CA LYS A 132 -8.93 -5.77 -10.03
C LYS A 132 -10.23 -6.07 -10.78
N ALA A 133 -10.20 -7.01 -11.71
CA ALA A 133 -11.39 -7.43 -12.43
C ALA A 133 -12.49 -7.95 -11.48
N PHE A 134 -12.12 -8.73 -10.46
CA PHE A 134 -13.03 -9.17 -9.41
C PHE A 134 -13.64 -8.00 -8.64
N VAL A 135 -12.79 -7.08 -8.15
CA VAL A 135 -13.21 -5.91 -7.36
C VAL A 135 -14.15 -5.01 -8.18
N ASP A 136 -13.79 -4.71 -9.43
CA ASP A 136 -14.61 -3.83 -10.30
C ASP A 136 -15.96 -4.46 -10.68
N SER A 137 -16.03 -5.79 -10.77
CA SER A 137 -17.29 -6.49 -11.06
C SER A 137 -18.22 -6.56 -9.85
N ARG A 138 -17.69 -6.52 -8.63
CA ARG A 138 -18.44 -6.74 -7.39
C ARG A 138 -18.77 -5.46 -6.63
N TYR A 139 -17.95 -4.44 -6.77
CA TYR A 139 -18.08 -3.19 -6.02
C TYR A 139 -18.28 -1.99 -6.95
N ARG A 140 -18.86 -0.92 -6.40
CA ARG A 140 -19.11 0.33 -7.15
C ARG A 140 -17.83 1.17 -7.28
N THR A 141 -16.92 0.72 -8.10
CA THR A 141 -15.64 1.37 -8.37
C THR A 141 -15.72 2.39 -9.50
N LEU A 142 -14.86 3.41 -9.45
CA LEU A 142 -14.43 4.17 -10.62
C LEU A 142 -13.21 3.41 -11.18
N ALA A 143 -13.45 2.55 -12.20
CA ALA A 143 -12.49 1.54 -12.64
C ALA A 143 -11.34 2.07 -13.50
N ASP A 144 -11.39 3.33 -13.90
CA ASP A 144 -10.35 3.96 -14.73
C ASP A 144 -9.06 4.21 -13.93
N ASN A 145 -7.95 4.36 -14.63
CA ASN A 145 -6.63 4.53 -14.01
C ASN A 145 -6.50 5.81 -13.16
N LYS A 146 -7.22 6.89 -13.51
CA LYS A 146 -7.17 8.16 -12.76
C LYS A 146 -7.80 8.07 -11.38
N ASN A 147 -8.60 7.02 -11.16
CA ASN A 147 -9.27 6.73 -9.90
C ASN A 147 -8.71 5.46 -9.23
N THR A 148 -7.60 4.90 -9.72
CA THR A 148 -6.99 3.67 -9.20
C THR A 148 -5.58 3.93 -8.71
N ALA A 149 -5.36 3.76 -7.41
CA ALA A 149 -4.07 3.91 -6.76
C ALA A 149 -3.57 2.57 -6.22
N ILE A 150 -2.24 2.43 -6.13
CA ILE A 150 -1.58 1.31 -5.45
C ILE A 150 -0.55 1.84 -4.45
N MET A 151 -0.45 1.24 -3.26
CA MET A 151 0.44 1.73 -2.22
C MET A 151 0.99 0.60 -1.35
N GLY A 152 2.18 0.81 -0.80
CA GLY A 152 2.78 -0.05 0.19
C GLY A 152 4.04 0.56 0.80
N SER A 153 4.65 -0.17 1.74
CA SER A 153 5.93 0.21 2.33
C SER A 153 7.03 -0.79 2.04
N SER A 154 8.27 -0.36 2.20
CA SER A 154 9.43 -1.24 2.04
C SER A 154 9.42 -1.92 0.67
N MET A 155 9.46 -3.25 0.60
CA MET A 155 9.26 -4.00 -0.65
C MET A 155 7.89 -3.74 -1.29
N GLY A 156 6.82 -3.51 -0.49
CA GLY A 156 5.50 -3.12 -1.01
C GLY A 156 5.50 -1.76 -1.70
N GLY A 157 6.33 -0.83 -1.24
CA GLY A 157 6.54 0.45 -1.91
C GLY A 157 7.29 0.30 -3.25
N LEU A 158 8.30 -0.57 -3.31
CA LEU A 158 8.97 -0.94 -4.57
C LEU A 158 7.98 -1.59 -5.55
N ALA A 159 7.16 -2.54 -5.07
CA ALA A 159 6.13 -3.17 -5.88
C ALA A 159 5.13 -2.15 -6.43
N SER A 160 4.67 -1.20 -5.59
CA SER A 160 3.76 -0.13 -6.02
C SER A 160 4.36 0.72 -7.13
N PHE A 161 5.64 1.08 -7.00
CA PHE A 161 6.38 1.79 -8.05
C PHE A 161 6.42 0.99 -9.35
N LEU A 162 6.87 -0.26 -9.30
CA LEU A 162 7.01 -1.14 -10.47
C LEU A 162 5.67 -1.42 -11.16
N ILE A 163 4.59 -1.59 -10.38
CA ILE A 163 3.24 -1.83 -10.92
C ILE A 163 2.76 -0.60 -11.70
N ALA A 164 2.79 0.60 -11.09
CA ALA A 164 2.36 1.80 -11.76
C ALA A 164 3.26 2.17 -12.95
N TRP A 165 4.58 1.95 -12.81
CA TRP A 165 5.52 2.21 -13.90
C TRP A 165 5.29 1.33 -15.12
N ASN A 166 5.00 0.04 -14.92
CA ASN A 166 4.80 -0.91 -16.02
C ASN A 166 3.35 -0.89 -16.56
N HIS A 167 2.38 -0.49 -15.73
CA HIS A 167 0.95 -0.50 -16.07
C HIS A 167 0.26 0.83 -15.74
N PRO A 168 0.73 1.97 -16.31
CA PRO A 168 0.13 3.28 -16.06
C PRO A 168 -1.31 3.41 -16.59
N GLU A 169 -1.68 2.56 -17.54
CA GLU A 169 -3.05 2.45 -18.06
C GLU A 169 -4.04 1.86 -17.05
N VAL A 170 -3.54 1.21 -15.98
CA VAL A 170 -4.34 0.62 -14.90
C VAL A 170 -4.19 1.39 -13.59
N PHE A 171 -2.96 1.73 -13.22
CA PHE A 171 -2.61 2.43 -11.98
C PHE A 171 -1.87 3.72 -12.30
N SER A 172 -2.52 4.86 -12.15
CA SER A 172 -1.86 6.16 -12.37
C SER A 172 -1.41 6.86 -11.09
N MET A 173 -1.49 6.19 -9.94
CA MET A 173 -1.07 6.72 -8.64
C MET A 173 -0.34 5.63 -7.84
N ALA A 174 0.90 5.92 -7.40
CA ALA A 174 1.71 4.99 -6.62
C ALA A 174 2.25 5.62 -5.33
N GLY A 175 1.88 5.04 -4.20
CA GLY A 175 2.38 5.41 -2.87
C GLY A 175 3.56 4.52 -2.46
N CYS A 176 4.74 5.12 -2.39
CA CYS A 176 6.02 4.44 -2.17
C CYS A 176 6.60 4.85 -0.80
N MET A 177 6.10 4.24 0.30
CA MET A 177 6.50 4.59 1.65
C MET A 177 7.74 3.80 2.09
N SER A 178 8.79 4.46 2.55
CA SER A 178 10.06 3.85 2.98
C SER A 178 10.52 2.73 2.04
N SER A 179 10.44 2.95 0.73
CA SER A 179 10.56 1.92 -0.31
C SER A 179 11.95 1.32 -0.42
N SER A 180 12.02 0.01 -0.65
CA SER A 180 13.27 -0.74 -0.83
C SER A 180 13.88 -0.53 -2.22
N PHE A 181 14.08 0.72 -2.64
CA PHE A 181 14.64 1.05 -3.96
C PHE A 181 16.09 0.57 -4.16
N TYR A 182 16.75 0.15 -3.09
CA TYR A 182 18.08 -0.48 -3.14
C TYR A 182 18.05 -1.95 -3.56
N TYR A 183 16.86 -2.56 -3.58
CA TYR A 183 16.72 -3.99 -3.82
C TYR A 183 17.31 -4.39 -5.18
N ASN A 184 18.02 -5.53 -5.20
CA ASN A 184 18.64 -6.09 -6.40
C ASN A 184 19.61 -5.11 -7.06
N ASP A 185 20.56 -4.56 -6.27
CA ASP A 185 21.62 -3.63 -6.71
C ASP A 185 21.09 -2.39 -7.45
N ASP A 186 20.13 -1.73 -6.81
CA ASP A 186 19.52 -0.51 -7.34
C ASP A 186 18.89 -0.70 -8.75
N LYS A 187 18.42 -1.90 -9.09
CA LYS A 187 17.91 -2.27 -10.43
C LYS A 187 16.85 -1.29 -10.96
N VAL A 188 15.98 -0.79 -10.07
CA VAL A 188 14.95 0.20 -10.44
C VAL A 188 15.56 1.49 -10.99
N PHE A 189 16.72 1.93 -10.51
CA PHE A 189 17.40 3.12 -11.04
C PHE A 189 18.01 2.87 -12.41
N LYS A 190 18.59 1.68 -12.64
CA LYS A 190 19.10 1.29 -13.97
C LYS A 190 17.97 1.30 -15.00
N MET A 191 16.80 0.73 -14.64
CA MET A 191 15.61 0.78 -15.49
C MET A 191 15.20 2.23 -15.83
N LEU A 192 15.27 3.16 -14.86
CA LEU A 192 14.96 4.56 -15.11
C LEU A 192 16.04 5.31 -15.90
N GLU A 193 17.30 4.89 -15.82
CA GLU A 193 18.41 5.45 -16.61
C GLU A 193 18.31 5.05 -18.08
N GLU A 194 17.86 3.83 -18.35
CA GLU A 194 17.64 3.28 -19.71
C GLU A 194 16.33 3.79 -20.36
N TYR A 195 15.42 4.39 -19.58
CA TYR A 195 14.15 4.87 -20.10
C TYR A 195 14.30 6.17 -20.87
N SER A 196 14.00 6.14 -22.17
CA SER A 196 14.12 7.27 -23.11
C SER A 196 12.78 7.79 -23.65
N GLU A 197 11.66 7.14 -23.27
CA GLU A 197 10.32 7.53 -23.72
C GLU A 197 9.79 8.74 -22.95
N PRO A 198 8.73 9.41 -23.44
CA PRO A 198 8.10 10.53 -22.73
C PRO A 198 7.64 10.16 -21.33
N LYS A 199 7.59 11.17 -20.44
CA LYS A 199 7.11 11.03 -19.07
C LYS A 199 5.75 10.32 -19.02
N LYS A 200 5.65 9.25 -18.23
CA LYS A 200 4.39 8.55 -18.00
C LYS A 200 3.46 9.38 -17.13
N GLN A 201 2.16 9.29 -17.38
CA GLN A 201 1.13 10.02 -16.62
C GLN A 201 0.82 9.30 -15.32
N ILE A 202 1.73 9.39 -14.35
CA ILE A 202 1.64 8.75 -13.04
C ILE A 202 1.91 9.80 -11.96
N LYS A 203 1.17 9.73 -10.85
CA LYS A 203 1.48 10.46 -9.62
C LYS A 203 2.23 9.56 -8.66
N PHE A 204 3.35 10.02 -8.15
CA PHE A 204 4.16 9.32 -7.16
C PHE A 204 4.17 10.05 -5.83
N TYR A 205 3.78 9.38 -4.76
CA TYR A 205 4.12 9.80 -3.41
C TYR A 205 5.33 8.99 -2.95
N ILE A 206 6.36 9.67 -2.48
CA ILE A 206 7.60 9.04 -1.99
C ILE A 206 7.90 9.57 -0.60
N ASP A 207 8.11 8.68 0.34
CA ASP A 207 8.63 9.06 1.64
C ASP A 207 9.68 8.07 2.15
N HIS A 208 10.36 8.47 3.19
CA HIS A 208 11.25 7.62 3.97
C HIS A 208 11.48 8.18 5.37
N GLY A 209 11.90 7.31 6.29
CA GLY A 209 12.53 7.68 7.56
C GLY A 209 14.05 7.82 7.42
N GLU A 210 14.77 7.67 8.52
CA GLU A 210 16.24 7.67 8.50
C GLU A 210 16.83 6.49 7.70
N ASP A 211 16.15 5.38 7.67
CA ASP A 211 16.55 4.12 7.04
C ASP A 211 16.62 4.16 5.52
N GLY A 212 15.80 4.99 4.88
CA GLY A 212 15.66 5.09 3.43
C GLY A 212 16.22 6.35 2.80
N LEU A 213 16.90 7.21 3.58
CA LEU A 213 17.26 8.59 3.20
C LEU A 213 17.87 8.71 1.81
N LEU A 214 18.95 7.99 1.55
CA LEU A 214 19.69 8.13 0.28
C LEU A 214 18.89 7.65 -0.93
N ARG A 215 18.17 6.53 -0.82
CA ARG A 215 17.44 5.95 -1.96
C ARG A 215 16.12 6.65 -2.23
N GLY A 216 15.40 7.05 -1.19
CA GLY A 216 14.18 7.85 -1.34
C GLY A 216 14.47 9.21 -1.99
N GLN A 217 15.50 9.90 -1.52
CA GLN A 217 15.95 11.16 -2.11
C GLN A 217 16.46 10.98 -3.57
N LYS A 218 17.25 9.92 -3.83
CA LYS A 218 17.72 9.59 -5.19
C LYS A 218 16.52 9.38 -6.13
N MET A 219 15.49 8.65 -5.70
CA MET A 219 14.29 8.41 -6.51
C MET A 219 13.54 9.71 -6.80
N PHE A 220 13.32 10.53 -5.78
CA PHE A 220 12.70 11.85 -5.95
C PHE A 220 13.46 12.73 -6.96
N CYS A 221 14.80 12.82 -6.81
CA CYS A 221 15.63 13.60 -7.73
C CYS A 221 15.58 13.05 -9.17
N LYS A 222 15.64 11.71 -9.32
CA LYS A 222 15.56 11.07 -10.64
C LYS A 222 14.24 11.37 -11.34
N LEU A 223 13.11 11.21 -10.66
CA LEU A 223 11.79 11.52 -11.23
C LEU A 223 11.65 13.01 -11.57
N SER A 224 12.17 13.92 -10.71
CA SER A 224 12.18 15.34 -10.99
C SER A 224 12.98 15.67 -12.27
N GLN A 225 14.15 15.03 -12.47
CA GLN A 225 14.94 15.14 -13.70
C GLN A 225 14.20 14.62 -14.94
N MET A 226 13.31 13.62 -14.77
CA MET A 226 12.44 13.09 -15.82
C MET A 226 11.20 13.94 -16.07
N GLY A 227 11.09 15.13 -15.45
CA GLY A 227 10.01 16.10 -15.69
C GLY A 227 8.76 15.89 -14.83
N TYR A 228 8.82 15.08 -13.74
CA TYR A 228 7.72 15.03 -12.78
C TYR A 228 7.72 16.28 -11.90
N ILE A 229 6.56 16.96 -11.83
CA ILE A 229 6.40 18.26 -11.17
C ILE A 229 6.00 18.07 -9.72
N ILE A 230 6.77 18.68 -8.80
CA ILE A 230 6.52 18.62 -7.35
C ILE A 230 5.15 19.26 -7.04
N GLY A 231 4.38 18.60 -6.17
CA GLY A 231 3.03 19.02 -5.79
C GLY A 231 1.93 18.69 -6.80
N THR A 232 2.31 18.28 -8.03
CA THR A 232 1.37 17.86 -9.08
C THR A 232 1.50 16.38 -9.41
N ASP A 233 2.69 15.95 -9.82
CA ASP A 233 2.98 14.59 -10.24
C ASP A 233 3.74 13.79 -9.18
N ILE A 234 4.48 14.49 -8.31
CA ILE A 234 5.28 13.89 -7.25
C ILE A 234 5.14 14.70 -5.96
N ASP A 235 4.89 14.00 -4.85
CA ASP A 235 5.05 14.53 -3.49
C ASP A 235 6.13 13.75 -2.76
N TYR A 236 6.96 14.46 -1.99
CA TYR A 236 8.11 13.88 -1.30
C TYR A 236 8.15 14.32 0.16
N PHE A 237 8.34 13.35 1.07
CA PHE A 237 8.40 13.62 2.48
C PHE A 237 9.53 12.86 3.19
N TYR A 238 10.41 13.60 3.88
CA TYR A 238 11.36 13.02 4.80
C TYR A 238 10.82 13.07 6.24
N ALA A 239 10.50 11.90 6.78
CA ALA A 239 10.04 11.74 8.16
C ALA A 239 11.23 11.61 9.11
N ARG A 240 11.78 12.76 9.54
CA ARG A 240 12.96 12.79 10.41
C ARG A 240 12.74 12.01 11.70
N GLY A 241 13.68 11.14 12.06
CA GLY A 241 13.62 10.29 13.25
C GLY A 241 12.64 9.12 13.17
N ALA A 242 11.94 8.94 12.05
CA ALA A 242 11.02 7.83 11.88
C ALA A 242 11.77 6.53 11.60
N GLU A 243 11.33 5.45 12.26
CA GLU A 243 11.83 4.09 12.08
C GLU A 243 11.07 3.35 10.98
N HIS A 244 11.60 2.19 10.58
CA HIS A 244 11.03 1.33 9.54
C HIS A 244 9.97 0.37 10.12
N ASN A 245 8.79 0.86 10.43
CA ASN A 245 7.70 0.06 10.99
C ASN A 245 6.31 0.66 10.75
N GLU A 246 5.28 -0.18 10.97
CA GLU A 246 3.87 0.13 10.74
C GLU A 246 3.39 1.34 11.54
N SER A 247 3.88 1.51 12.77
CA SER A 247 3.51 2.63 13.65
C SER A 247 3.98 3.98 13.07
N GLU A 248 5.16 3.99 12.46
CA GLU A 248 5.71 5.20 11.84
C GLU A 248 5.03 5.48 10.49
N TRP A 249 4.68 4.45 9.72
CA TRP A 249 3.90 4.62 8.48
C TRP A 249 2.48 5.11 8.76
N ALA A 250 1.83 4.60 9.82
CA ALA A 250 0.51 5.08 10.26
C ALA A 250 0.48 6.59 10.55
N LYS A 251 1.54 7.14 11.19
CA LYS A 251 1.62 8.57 11.55
C LYS A 251 1.60 9.52 10.36
N ARG A 252 1.97 9.06 9.17
CA ARG A 252 2.10 9.89 7.96
C ARG A 252 1.27 9.40 6.77
N LEU A 253 0.38 8.44 7.01
CA LEU A 253 -0.51 7.87 5.99
C LEU A 253 -1.48 8.91 5.39
N ASP A 254 -1.83 9.94 6.14
CA ASP A 254 -2.68 11.04 5.67
C ASP A 254 -2.09 11.78 4.47
N ARG A 255 -0.76 11.85 4.34
CA ARG A 255 -0.08 12.56 3.24
C ARG A 255 -0.36 11.93 1.87
N PRO A 256 -0.04 10.65 1.60
CA PRO A 256 -0.37 10.03 0.31
C PRO A 256 -1.87 10.01 0.04
N LEU A 257 -2.71 9.81 1.06
CA LEU A 257 -4.15 9.84 0.91
C LEU A 257 -4.66 11.21 0.44
N LEU A 258 -4.16 12.31 1.01
CA LEU A 258 -4.51 13.67 0.59
C LEU A 258 -3.93 14.00 -0.79
N PHE A 259 -2.73 13.55 -1.10
CA PHE A 259 -2.11 13.78 -2.41
C PHE A 259 -2.89 13.12 -3.55
N PHE A 260 -3.42 11.90 -3.33
CA PHE A 260 -4.16 11.16 -4.36
C PHE A 260 -5.65 11.50 -4.39
N PHE A 261 -6.28 11.67 -3.24
CA PHE A 261 -7.74 11.73 -3.12
C PHE A 261 -8.23 13.00 -2.41
N GLY A 262 -7.37 13.96 -2.13
CA GLY A 262 -7.72 15.27 -1.54
C GLY A 262 -8.74 16.04 -2.39
N LYS A 263 -9.53 16.93 -1.72
CA LYS A 263 -10.49 17.83 -2.31
C LYS A 263 -9.92 19.22 -2.43
#